data_2ed6373c44764597f06a6bf39ca86f02
#
_entry.id   2ed6373c44764597f06a6bf39ca86f02
#
_cell.length_a   1.000
_cell.length_b   1.000
_cell.length_c   1.000
_cell.angle_alpha   90.00
_cell.angle_beta   90.00
_cell.angle_gamma   90.00
#
_symmetry.space_group_name_H-M   'P 1'
#
loop_
_entity.id
_entity.type
_entity.pdbx_description
1 polymer ?
#
loop_
_entity_poly.entity_id
_entity_poly.type
_entity_poly.pdbx_seq_one_letter_code
_entity_poly.pdbx_strand_id
1 'polypeptide(L)'
;MERYVIEYELDYKHRVQVGVEANSGEEAGKKAEQAFANGTIWDDTAEMPLLFDDYAESDESGTLIFKIFSQVDEWPVQDASVIQIQKANAAMLACRYLVDACMVAQASGTQVDWKKAYRVALFALGAQPASGEVRQPSDMPRLSSSG
;
A
#
# COMPACT_ATOMS: atom_id res chain seq x y z
N MET A 1 28.78 -15.21 -9.66
CA MET A 1 28.32 -14.21 -8.68
C MET A 1 27.45 -14.92 -7.66
N GLU A 2 27.70 -14.68 -6.38
CA GLU A 2 26.90 -15.25 -5.29
C GLU A 2 25.69 -14.35 -4.99
N ARG A 3 24.61 -14.92 -4.42
CA ARG A 3 23.40 -14.20 -4.08
C ARG A 3 23.22 -14.18 -2.56
N TYR A 4 22.92 -13.00 -2.02
CA TYR A 4 22.73 -12.81 -0.59
C TYR A 4 21.38 -12.16 -0.33
N VAL A 5 20.70 -12.63 0.70
CA VAL A 5 19.56 -11.94 1.29
C VAL A 5 20.10 -11.07 2.43
N ILE A 6 19.82 -9.79 2.37
CA ILE A 6 20.22 -8.80 3.38
C ILE A 6 18.98 -8.38 4.15
N GLU A 7 19.11 -8.28 5.46
CA GLU A 7 18.05 -7.85 6.38
C GLU A 7 18.51 -6.63 7.16
N TYR A 8 17.60 -5.73 7.42
CA TYR A 8 17.73 -4.68 8.42
C TYR A 8 16.41 -4.50 9.15
N GLU A 9 16.47 -4.00 10.38
CA GLU A 9 15.32 -3.72 11.23
C GLU A 9 15.31 -2.24 11.58
N LEU A 10 14.12 -1.65 11.60
CA LEU A 10 13.85 -0.28 12.02
C LEU A 10 12.72 -0.27 13.05
N ASP A 11 12.92 0.47 14.14
CA ASP A 11 11.87 0.71 15.11
C ASP A 11 11.04 1.93 14.71
N TYR A 12 9.71 1.76 14.65
CA TYR A 12 8.78 2.83 14.33
C TYR A 12 7.84 3.11 15.50
N LYS A 13 7.55 4.39 15.72
CA LYS A 13 6.45 4.84 16.57
C LYS A 13 5.23 5.09 15.70
N HIS A 14 4.19 4.31 15.88
CA HIS A 14 2.89 4.56 15.26
C HIS A 14 2.14 5.60 16.08
N ARG A 15 1.80 6.73 15.47
CA ARG A 15 1.03 7.81 16.09
C ARG A 15 -0.29 7.95 15.39
N VAL A 16 -1.36 7.89 16.17
CA VAL A 16 -2.73 8.07 15.68
C VAL A 16 -3.38 9.21 16.49
N GLN A 17 -4.09 10.09 15.81
CA GLN A 17 -4.92 11.12 16.43
C GLN A 17 -6.33 11.01 15.88
N VAL A 18 -7.30 10.96 16.76
CA VAL A 18 -8.72 10.95 16.41
C VAL A 18 -9.46 12.07 17.11
N GLY A 19 -10.46 12.62 16.46
CA GLY A 19 -11.39 13.55 17.09
C GLY A 19 -12.41 12.78 17.92
N VAL A 20 -12.71 13.24 19.13
CA VAL A 20 -13.75 12.64 19.97
C VAL A 20 -14.58 13.72 20.66
N GLU A 21 -15.88 13.69 20.47
CA GLU A 21 -16.81 14.54 21.22
C GLU A 21 -17.18 13.89 22.56
N ALA A 22 -16.95 14.59 23.66
CA ALA A 22 -17.22 14.11 25.01
C ALA A 22 -17.40 15.27 25.99
N ASN A 23 -18.01 14.99 27.16
CA ASN A 23 -18.21 16.01 28.19
C ASN A 23 -16.93 16.26 29.03
N SER A 24 -15.95 15.38 28.94
CA SER A 24 -14.63 15.52 29.60
C SER A 24 -13.53 14.80 28.83
N GLY A 25 -12.26 15.19 29.08
CA GLY A 25 -11.12 14.50 28.50
C GLY A 25 -11.02 13.04 28.92
N GLU A 26 -11.43 12.71 30.16
CA GLU A 26 -11.47 11.32 30.62
C GLU A 26 -12.48 10.47 29.83
N GLU A 27 -13.68 11.01 29.57
CA GLU A 27 -14.68 10.35 28.73
C GLU A 27 -14.19 10.17 27.30
N ALA A 28 -13.54 11.21 26.73
CA ALA A 28 -12.94 11.13 25.40
C ALA A 28 -11.89 10.01 25.32
N GLY A 29 -10.99 9.90 26.30
CA GLY A 29 -9.98 8.84 26.37
C GLY A 29 -10.62 7.46 26.39
N LYS A 30 -11.64 7.23 27.24
CA LYS A 30 -12.34 5.94 27.29
C LYS A 30 -13.03 5.56 25.97
N LYS A 31 -13.64 6.53 25.28
CA LYS A 31 -14.23 6.30 23.95
C LYS A 31 -13.18 5.88 22.93
N ALA A 32 -12.03 6.55 22.92
CA ALA A 32 -10.93 6.19 22.01
C ALA A 32 -10.32 4.82 22.33
N GLU A 33 -10.10 4.49 23.61
CA GLU A 33 -9.62 3.17 24.06
C GLU A 33 -10.60 2.06 23.65
N GLN A 34 -11.90 2.28 23.80
CA GLN A 34 -12.91 1.32 23.38
C GLN A 34 -12.94 1.14 21.84
N ALA A 35 -12.83 2.22 21.08
CA ALA A 35 -12.74 2.15 19.62
C ALA A 35 -11.49 1.39 19.18
N PHE A 36 -10.36 1.61 19.83
CA PHE A 36 -9.13 0.85 19.59
C PHE A 36 -9.32 -0.64 19.87
N ALA A 37 -9.90 -0.99 21.03
CA ALA A 37 -10.14 -2.38 21.41
C ALA A 37 -11.10 -3.11 20.43
N ASN A 38 -12.02 -2.37 19.83
CA ASN A 38 -12.97 -2.88 18.84
C ASN A 38 -12.41 -2.88 17.40
N GLY A 39 -11.22 -2.31 17.17
CA GLY A 39 -10.63 -2.18 15.84
C GLY A 39 -11.29 -1.12 14.96
N THR A 40 -12.09 -0.21 15.54
CA THR A 40 -12.85 0.80 14.79
C THR A 40 -12.23 2.21 14.83
N ILE A 41 -11.12 2.38 15.52
CA ILE A 41 -10.45 3.69 15.66
C ILE A 41 -9.97 4.28 14.33
N TRP A 42 -9.77 3.43 13.31
CA TRP A 42 -9.30 3.81 11.96
C TRP A 42 -10.42 3.96 10.93
N ASP A 43 -11.69 3.87 11.35
CA ASP A 43 -12.84 3.88 10.41
C ASP A 43 -13.15 5.27 9.83
N ASP A 44 -12.53 6.32 10.37
CA ASP A 44 -12.67 7.71 9.90
C ASP A 44 -14.14 8.14 9.77
N THR A 45 -14.89 8.03 10.86
CA THR A 45 -16.31 8.39 10.89
C THR A 45 -16.53 9.86 11.23
N ALA A 46 -17.74 10.38 10.98
CA ALA A 46 -18.10 11.75 11.36
C ALA A 46 -18.06 11.98 12.87
N GLU A 47 -18.36 10.94 13.66
CA GLU A 47 -18.35 10.97 15.13
C GLU A 47 -16.95 10.81 15.72
N MET A 48 -16.05 10.15 14.99
CA MET A 48 -14.65 9.94 15.36
C MET A 48 -13.75 10.08 14.13
N PRO A 49 -13.52 11.32 13.67
CA PRO A 49 -12.66 11.54 12.50
C PRO A 49 -11.21 11.19 12.79
N LEU A 50 -10.57 10.51 11.84
CA LEU A 50 -9.14 10.23 11.86
C LEU A 50 -8.39 11.51 11.45
N LEU A 51 -7.59 12.06 12.34
CA LEU A 51 -6.90 13.34 12.13
C LEU A 51 -5.42 13.17 11.78
N PHE A 52 -4.82 12.07 12.21
CA PHE A 52 -3.42 11.76 11.95
C PHE A 52 -3.20 10.25 12.09
N ASP A 53 -2.49 9.66 11.14
CA ASP A 53 -2.08 8.27 11.15
C ASP A 53 -0.77 8.12 10.39
N ASP A 54 0.36 8.04 11.10
CA ASP A 54 1.68 7.94 10.48
C ASP A 54 2.65 7.15 11.35
N TYR A 55 3.64 6.60 10.69
CA TYR A 55 4.77 5.89 11.29
C TYR A 55 6.02 6.76 11.18
N ALA A 56 6.58 7.16 12.31
CA ALA A 56 7.86 7.86 12.35
C ALA A 56 8.95 6.93 12.88
N GLU A 57 10.17 7.02 12.32
CA GLU A 57 11.32 6.36 12.92
C GLU A 57 11.46 6.75 14.38
N SER A 58 11.78 5.77 15.24
CA SER A 58 12.07 6.05 16.64
C SER A 58 13.43 6.74 16.74
N ASP A 59 13.51 7.87 17.45
CA ASP A 59 14.78 8.55 17.76
C ASP A 59 15.75 7.65 18.56
N GLU A 60 15.25 6.57 19.13
CA GLU A 60 16.03 5.56 19.87
C GLU A 60 16.61 4.48 18.95
N SER A 61 16.23 4.46 17.66
CA SER A 61 16.84 3.56 16.68
C SER A 61 18.30 3.97 16.51
N GLY A 62 19.23 3.09 16.87
CA GLY A 62 20.67 3.28 16.70
C GLY A 62 21.07 3.32 15.23
N THR A 63 22.34 3.20 14.96
CA THR A 63 22.83 3.10 13.58
C THR A 63 22.19 1.90 12.88
N LEU A 64 21.60 2.14 11.69
CA LEU A 64 21.03 1.11 10.85
C LEU A 64 22.07 0.06 10.49
N ILE A 65 21.82 -1.19 10.87
CA ILE A 65 22.74 -2.30 10.63
C ILE A 65 22.16 -3.25 9.60
N PHE A 66 22.86 -3.41 8.49
CA PHE A 66 22.54 -4.40 7.47
C PHE A 66 23.24 -5.71 7.79
N LYS A 67 22.47 -6.79 7.93
CA LYS A 67 22.98 -8.13 8.23
C LYS A 67 22.78 -9.05 7.03
N ILE A 68 23.74 -9.96 6.81
CA ILE A 68 23.52 -11.07 5.90
C ILE A 68 22.56 -12.05 6.60
N PHE A 69 21.34 -12.14 6.08
CA PHE A 69 20.34 -13.08 6.58
C PHE A 69 20.64 -14.50 6.08
N SER A 70 20.93 -14.63 4.78
CA SER A 70 21.30 -15.92 4.17
C SER A 70 22.05 -15.74 2.86
N GLN A 71 22.82 -16.75 2.48
CA GLN A 71 23.33 -16.94 1.13
C GLN A 71 22.44 -17.97 0.43
N VAL A 72 22.05 -17.71 -0.82
CA VAL A 72 21.07 -18.50 -1.56
C VAL A 72 21.54 -18.80 -2.98
N ASP A 73 21.17 -19.95 -3.51
CA ASP A 73 21.39 -20.29 -4.91
C ASP A 73 20.32 -19.70 -5.82
N GLU A 74 19.08 -19.67 -5.33
CA GLU A 74 17.92 -19.06 -6.01
C GLU A 74 17.20 -18.09 -5.08
N TRP A 75 16.61 -17.04 -5.67
CA TRP A 75 15.85 -16.08 -4.90
C TRP A 75 14.65 -16.74 -4.24
N PRO A 76 14.43 -16.55 -2.92
CA PRO A 76 13.25 -17.07 -2.25
C PRO A 76 11.97 -16.46 -2.80
N VAL A 77 10.87 -17.16 -2.62
CA VAL A 77 9.54 -16.67 -2.97
C VAL A 77 9.23 -15.44 -2.11
N GLN A 78 8.67 -14.42 -2.75
CA GLN A 78 8.28 -13.20 -2.06
C GLN A 78 7.22 -13.47 -0.99
N ASP A 79 7.38 -12.84 0.15
CA ASP A 79 6.40 -12.88 1.24
C ASP A 79 5.09 -12.16 0.86
N ALA A 80 4.00 -12.52 1.56
CA ALA A 80 2.69 -11.92 1.35
C ALA A 80 2.68 -10.39 1.56
N SER A 81 3.53 -9.86 2.44
CA SER A 81 3.69 -8.42 2.68
C SER A 81 4.16 -7.68 1.43
N VAL A 82 5.12 -8.24 0.71
CA VAL A 82 5.61 -7.68 -0.56
C VAL A 82 4.53 -7.70 -1.64
N ILE A 83 3.75 -8.80 -1.70
CA ILE A 83 2.63 -8.93 -2.63
C ILE A 83 1.55 -7.87 -2.34
N GLN A 84 1.27 -7.58 -1.07
CA GLN A 84 0.33 -6.52 -0.70
C GLN A 84 0.80 -5.12 -1.13
N ILE A 85 2.08 -4.81 -0.94
CA ILE A 85 2.68 -3.55 -1.42
C ILE A 85 2.55 -3.45 -2.95
N GLN A 86 2.85 -4.52 -3.68
CA GLN A 86 2.72 -4.55 -5.14
C GLN A 86 1.27 -4.32 -5.59
N LYS A 87 0.28 -4.92 -4.90
CA LYS A 87 -1.14 -4.71 -5.19
C LYS A 87 -1.57 -3.27 -4.93
N ALA A 88 -1.16 -2.67 -3.81
CA ALA A 88 -1.45 -1.28 -3.49
C ALA A 88 -0.86 -0.32 -4.55
N ASN A 89 0.40 -0.52 -4.93
CA ASN A 89 1.05 0.25 -5.98
C ASN A 89 0.36 0.07 -7.35
N ALA A 90 -0.08 -1.13 -7.66
CA ALA A 90 -0.83 -1.41 -8.90
C ALA A 90 -2.19 -0.71 -8.91
N ALA A 91 -2.90 -0.62 -7.77
CA ALA A 91 -4.16 0.12 -7.69
C ALA A 91 -3.96 1.62 -8.00
N MET A 92 -2.92 2.24 -7.45
CA MET A 92 -2.56 3.63 -7.75
C MET A 92 -2.18 3.82 -9.22
N LEU A 93 -1.43 2.88 -9.77
CA LEU A 93 -1.03 2.92 -11.19
C LEU A 93 -2.25 2.76 -12.12
N ALA A 94 -3.20 1.90 -11.78
CA ALA A 94 -4.45 1.76 -12.53
C ALA A 94 -5.25 3.07 -12.57
N CYS A 95 -5.33 3.77 -11.43
CA CYS A 95 -5.97 5.09 -11.36
C CYS A 95 -5.27 6.11 -12.26
N ARG A 96 -3.93 6.15 -12.27
CA ARG A 96 -3.17 7.04 -13.17
C ARG A 96 -3.45 6.75 -14.63
N TYR A 97 -3.39 5.49 -15.06
CA TYR A 97 -3.69 5.11 -16.43
C TYR A 97 -5.11 5.44 -16.86
N LEU A 98 -6.07 5.35 -15.92
CA LEU A 98 -7.44 5.74 -16.17
C LEU A 98 -7.55 7.25 -16.41
N VAL A 99 -6.95 8.06 -15.55
CA VAL A 99 -6.94 9.53 -15.68
C VAL A 99 -6.28 9.94 -17.00
N ASP A 100 -5.10 9.39 -17.31
CA ASP A 100 -4.38 9.69 -18.56
C ASP A 100 -5.23 9.33 -19.79
N ALA A 101 -5.88 8.16 -19.79
CA ALA A 101 -6.75 7.74 -20.90
C ALA A 101 -7.95 8.69 -21.08
N CYS A 102 -8.56 9.13 -19.98
CA CYS A 102 -9.64 10.12 -20.01
C CYS A 102 -9.17 11.48 -20.56
N MET A 103 -8.01 11.96 -20.10
CA MET A 103 -7.44 13.23 -20.58
C MET A 103 -7.12 13.19 -22.09
N VAL A 104 -6.53 12.11 -22.57
CA VAL A 104 -6.26 11.92 -24.00
C VAL A 104 -7.54 11.89 -24.81
N ALA A 105 -8.55 11.14 -24.34
CA ALA A 105 -9.85 11.07 -25.02
C ALA A 105 -10.55 12.42 -25.10
N GLN A 106 -10.51 13.22 -24.02
CA GLN A 106 -11.06 14.57 -24.00
C GLN A 106 -10.33 15.51 -24.97
N ALA A 107 -9.01 15.44 -25.01
CA ALA A 107 -8.21 16.31 -25.89
C ALA A 107 -8.36 15.97 -27.37
N SER A 108 -8.56 14.68 -27.70
CA SER A 108 -8.63 14.18 -29.08
C SER A 108 -10.05 13.95 -29.59
N GLY A 109 -11.07 14.03 -28.74
CA GLY A 109 -12.44 13.69 -29.07
C GLY A 109 -12.67 12.20 -29.37
N THR A 110 -11.76 11.32 -28.88
CA THR A 110 -11.82 9.88 -29.09
C THR A 110 -12.45 9.14 -27.90
N GLN A 111 -12.73 7.86 -28.07
CA GLN A 111 -13.16 7.00 -26.96
C GLN A 111 -11.99 6.71 -26.00
N VAL A 112 -12.31 6.56 -24.71
CA VAL A 112 -11.34 6.22 -23.67
C VAL A 112 -10.84 4.79 -23.86
N ASP A 113 -9.51 4.59 -23.90
CA ASP A 113 -8.92 3.25 -23.90
C ASP A 113 -8.68 2.75 -22.47
N TRP A 114 -9.59 1.91 -22.01
CA TRP A 114 -9.57 1.33 -20.67
C TRP A 114 -8.60 0.16 -20.47
N LYS A 115 -8.08 -0.42 -21.54
CA LYS A 115 -7.42 -1.73 -21.51
C LYS A 115 -6.25 -1.78 -20.54
N LYS A 116 -5.40 -0.73 -20.56
CA LYS A 116 -4.21 -0.69 -19.71
C LYS A 116 -4.57 -0.55 -18.23
N ALA A 117 -5.47 0.37 -17.91
CA ALA A 117 -5.97 0.57 -16.54
C ALA A 117 -6.65 -0.70 -16.00
N TYR A 118 -7.50 -1.31 -16.81
CA TYR A 118 -8.23 -2.54 -16.45
C TYR A 118 -7.30 -3.71 -16.10
N ARG A 119 -6.27 -3.97 -16.91
CA ARG A 119 -5.30 -5.05 -16.62
C ARG A 119 -4.60 -4.87 -15.29
N VAL A 120 -4.15 -3.64 -15.01
CA VAL A 120 -3.45 -3.33 -13.75
C VAL A 120 -4.41 -3.40 -12.56
N ALA A 121 -5.64 -2.95 -12.72
CA ALA A 121 -6.67 -3.05 -11.68
C ALA A 121 -7.01 -4.50 -11.33
N LEU A 122 -7.11 -5.40 -12.32
CA LEU A 122 -7.31 -6.83 -12.07
C LEU A 122 -6.21 -7.43 -11.19
N PHE A 123 -4.95 -7.09 -11.45
CA PHE A 123 -3.84 -7.53 -10.60
C PHE A 123 -3.97 -6.98 -9.17
N ALA A 124 -4.26 -5.69 -9.02
CA ALA A 124 -4.44 -5.04 -7.71
C ALA A 124 -5.54 -5.73 -6.88
N LEU A 125 -6.63 -6.13 -7.52
CA LEU A 125 -7.75 -6.81 -6.88
C LEU A 125 -7.53 -8.32 -6.68
N GLY A 126 -6.46 -8.89 -7.24
CA GLY A 126 -6.26 -10.34 -7.25
C GLY A 126 -7.27 -11.09 -8.11
N ALA A 127 -7.96 -10.38 -9.03
CA ALA A 127 -8.95 -10.95 -9.94
C ALA A 127 -8.30 -11.53 -11.20
N GLN A 128 -8.91 -12.58 -11.78
CA GLN A 128 -8.49 -13.12 -13.06
C GLN A 128 -9.26 -12.41 -14.19
N PRO A 129 -8.65 -12.15 -15.36
CA PRO A 129 -9.40 -11.70 -16.53
C PRO A 129 -10.45 -12.74 -16.90
N ALA A 130 -11.63 -12.30 -17.31
CA ALA A 130 -12.66 -13.19 -17.85
C ALA A 130 -12.05 -14.01 -18.99
N SER A 131 -12.25 -15.33 -18.94
CA SER A 131 -11.62 -16.35 -19.78
C SER A 131 -11.48 -15.94 -21.26
N GLY A 132 -10.24 -15.79 -21.72
CA GLY A 132 -9.89 -15.51 -23.13
C GLY A 132 -8.46 -15.00 -23.34
N GLU A 133 -7.81 -14.40 -22.35
CA GLU A 133 -6.43 -13.91 -22.48
C GLU A 133 -5.46 -14.70 -21.59
N VAL A 134 -4.66 -15.56 -22.21
CA VAL A 134 -3.57 -16.28 -21.54
C VAL A 134 -2.47 -15.29 -21.18
N ARG A 135 -2.18 -15.16 -19.88
CA ARG A 135 -1.06 -14.35 -19.37
C ARG A 135 0.27 -14.99 -19.72
N GLN A 136 1.17 -14.22 -20.31
CA GLN A 136 2.59 -14.50 -20.23
C GLN A 136 3.19 -13.69 -19.06
N PRO A 137 4.12 -14.27 -18.27
CA PRO A 137 4.77 -13.56 -17.14
C PRO A 137 5.56 -12.32 -17.52
N SER A 138 5.87 -12.15 -18.82
CA SER A 138 6.57 -11.00 -19.40
C SER A 138 5.74 -9.72 -19.49
N ASP A 139 4.42 -9.79 -19.31
CA ASP A 139 3.51 -8.65 -19.49
C ASP A 139 3.28 -7.83 -18.21
N MET A 140 3.95 -8.19 -17.12
CA MET A 140 3.89 -7.43 -15.88
C MET A 140 4.73 -6.16 -16.01
N PRO A 141 4.17 -4.96 -15.78
CA PRO A 141 4.96 -3.73 -15.77
C PRO A 141 5.97 -3.79 -14.63
N ARG A 142 7.25 -3.79 -14.96
CA ARG A 142 8.29 -3.52 -13.97
C ARG A 142 8.06 -2.10 -13.45
N LEU A 143 7.75 -1.98 -12.17
CA LEU A 143 7.69 -0.69 -11.50
C LEU A 143 9.12 -0.15 -11.44
N SER A 144 9.51 0.64 -12.44
CA SER A 144 10.75 1.38 -12.37
C SER A 144 10.57 2.46 -11.30
N SER A 145 11.32 2.34 -10.22
CA SER A 145 11.53 3.40 -9.25
C SER A 145 12.27 4.53 -9.94
N SER A 146 11.52 5.52 -10.40
CA SER A 146 12.10 6.82 -10.78
C SER A 146 12.11 7.67 -9.52
N GLY A 147 13.36 8.02 -9.09
CA GLY A 147 13.68 8.88 -7.97
C GLY A 147 13.11 10.30 -8.06
#